data_8bcc65b7ab23735a669f27f4a8fa65b6
#
_entry.id   8bcc65b7ab23735a669f27f4a8fa65b6
#
_cell.length_a   1.000
_cell.length_b   1.000
_cell.length_c   1.000
_cell.angle_alpha   90.00
_cell.angle_beta   90.00
_cell.angle_gamma   90.00
#
_symmetry.space_group_name_H-M   'P 1'
#
loop_
_entity.id
_entity.type
_entity.pdbx_description
1 polymer ?
#
loop_
_entity_poly.entity_id
_entity_poly.type
_entity_poly.pdbx_seq_one_letter_code
_entity_poly.pdbx_strand_id
1 'polypeptide(L)'
;HMNISGISGLATKTSYVMFLLKAIQYKYKEDVAIIVMNVKGDDLLHVHQPNKQITDAQRKEWDDLGVPCAPFENVKYLYPYRKQKEKRYANTALPIADLDEQFAAKQASNFVYTFEHDVDKVDMLFSNVDDPNWTIESILNYIDYGPEFKGDLSWADFKDRLKDFCSKGRNKNNES
;
A
#
# COMPACT_ATOMS: atom_id res chain seq x y z
N HIS A 1 12.33 -15.13 8.81
CA HIS A 1 10.96 -14.69 9.14
C HIS A 1 10.84 -14.44 10.64
N MET A 2 10.22 -13.33 11.03
CA MET A 2 9.93 -13.00 12.42
C MET A 2 8.42 -12.80 12.58
N ASN A 3 7.81 -13.41 13.59
CA ASN A 3 6.41 -13.19 13.93
C ASN A 3 6.33 -12.50 15.30
N ILE A 4 5.62 -11.38 15.38
CA ILE A 4 5.42 -10.62 16.62
C ILE A 4 3.96 -10.62 16.98
N SER A 5 3.65 -11.31 18.06
CA SER A 5 2.29 -11.40 18.62
C SER A 5 2.20 -10.68 19.97
N GLY A 6 1.02 -10.24 20.34
CA GLY A 6 0.76 -9.55 21.60
C GLY A 6 -0.71 -9.16 21.75
N ILE A 7 -1.08 -8.70 22.92
CA ILE A 7 -2.45 -8.31 23.25
C ILE A 7 -2.87 -7.08 22.42
N SER A 8 -4.03 -7.13 21.80
CA SER A 8 -4.59 -5.99 21.08
C SER A 8 -4.97 -4.86 22.02
N GLY A 9 -4.74 -3.61 21.59
CA GLY A 9 -5.15 -2.41 22.34
C GLY A 9 -4.10 -1.79 23.25
N LEU A 10 -3.00 -2.48 23.55
CA LEU A 10 -1.93 -1.95 24.42
C LEU A 10 -0.77 -1.29 23.65
N ALA A 11 -0.89 -1.11 22.34
CA ALA A 11 0.15 -0.55 21.44
C ALA A 11 1.54 -1.22 21.52
N THR A 12 1.73 -2.21 22.39
CA THR A 12 3.03 -2.84 22.66
C THR A 12 3.66 -3.49 21.43
N LYS A 13 2.83 -4.12 20.57
CA LYS A 13 3.32 -4.74 19.33
C LYS A 13 3.94 -3.73 18.39
N THR A 14 3.19 -2.67 18.09
CA THR A 14 3.65 -1.60 17.17
C THR A 14 4.87 -0.90 17.72
N SER A 15 4.88 -0.53 19.00
CA SER A 15 6.01 0.13 19.65
C SER A 15 7.27 -0.73 19.60
N TYR A 16 7.15 -2.03 19.88
CA TYR A 16 8.27 -2.96 19.81
C TYR A 16 8.80 -3.13 18.38
N VAL A 17 7.91 -3.28 17.39
CA VAL A 17 8.30 -3.33 15.98
C VAL A 17 9.03 -2.06 15.57
N MET A 18 8.50 -0.89 15.92
CA MET A 18 9.13 0.39 15.59
C MET A 18 10.49 0.55 16.24
N PHE A 19 10.67 0.10 17.50
CA PHE A 19 11.96 0.05 18.14
C PHE A 19 12.96 -0.83 17.36
N LEU A 20 12.57 -2.05 16.99
CA LEU A 20 13.42 -2.95 16.22
C LEU A 20 13.81 -2.36 14.85
N LEU A 21 12.84 -1.76 14.14
CA LEU A 21 13.09 -1.12 12.85
C LEU A 21 14.06 0.07 12.99
N LYS A 22 13.91 0.87 14.08
CA LYS A 22 14.82 1.98 14.34
C LYS A 22 16.22 1.48 14.68
N ALA A 23 16.35 0.43 15.47
CA ALA A 23 17.63 -0.21 15.77
C ALA A 23 18.32 -0.74 14.50
N ILE A 24 17.57 -1.36 13.60
CA ILE A 24 18.07 -1.83 12.30
C ILE A 24 18.53 -0.63 11.46
N GLN A 25 17.69 0.41 11.30
CA GLN A 25 18.06 1.62 10.57
C GLN A 25 19.35 2.25 11.12
N TYR A 26 19.45 2.37 12.44
CA TYR A 26 20.61 2.98 13.09
C TYR A 26 21.89 2.18 12.85
N LYS A 27 21.81 0.85 12.96
CA LYS A 27 22.97 -0.03 12.87
C LYS A 27 23.45 -0.25 11.45
N TYR A 28 22.52 -0.37 10.50
CA TYR A 28 22.83 -0.78 9.12
C TYR A 28 22.65 0.34 8.09
N LYS A 29 22.11 1.49 8.49
CA LYS A 29 21.95 2.72 7.66
C LYS A 29 21.67 2.47 6.18
N GLU A 30 22.72 2.48 5.35
CA GLU A 30 22.63 2.41 3.88
C GLU A 30 22.51 0.98 3.32
N ASP A 31 22.78 -0.02 4.17
CA ASP A 31 22.75 -1.43 3.72
C ASP A 31 21.36 -2.06 3.75
N VAL A 32 20.37 -1.39 4.36
CA VAL A 32 19.01 -1.94 4.55
C VAL A 32 17.94 -0.93 4.14
N ALA A 33 17.05 -1.37 3.25
CA ALA A 33 15.79 -0.69 2.98
C ALA A 33 14.66 -1.29 3.84
N ILE A 34 13.94 -0.42 4.55
CA ILE A 34 12.79 -0.79 5.37
C ILE A 34 11.51 -0.39 4.62
N ILE A 35 10.69 -1.37 4.26
CA ILE A 35 9.40 -1.14 3.61
C ILE A 35 8.30 -1.50 4.60
N VAL A 36 7.41 -0.54 4.89
CA VAL A 36 6.29 -0.72 5.80
C VAL A 36 5.00 -0.40 5.09
N MET A 37 4.07 -1.36 5.09
CA MET A 37 2.74 -1.15 4.51
C MET A 37 1.78 -0.67 5.58
N ASN A 38 1.34 0.59 5.47
CA ASN A 38 0.35 1.16 6.37
C ASN A 38 -1.06 0.81 5.90
N VAL A 39 -1.70 -0.14 6.57
CA VAL A 39 -3.04 -0.62 6.21
C VAL A 39 -4.16 -0.02 7.08
N LYS A 40 -3.80 0.73 8.13
CA LYS A 40 -4.77 1.25 9.10
C LYS A 40 -4.35 2.62 9.64
N GLY A 41 -5.26 3.60 9.51
CA GLY A 41 -5.08 4.92 10.11
C GLY A 41 -3.90 5.71 9.56
N ASP A 42 -3.35 6.58 10.39
CA ASP A 42 -2.24 7.48 10.08
C ASP A 42 -1.01 7.28 10.98
N ASP A 43 -1.06 6.30 11.89
CA ASP A 43 -0.04 6.06 12.92
C ASP A 43 1.40 5.99 12.37
N LEU A 44 1.57 5.38 11.18
CA LEU A 44 2.89 5.23 10.56
C LEU A 44 3.25 6.37 9.60
N LEU A 45 2.36 7.34 9.41
CA LEU A 45 2.56 8.44 8.46
C LEU A 45 3.32 9.63 9.09
N HIS A 46 3.67 9.54 10.38
CA HIS A 46 4.40 10.56 11.13
C HIS A 46 5.75 10.07 11.66
N VAL A 47 6.25 8.92 11.22
CA VAL A 47 7.48 8.32 11.77
C VAL A 47 8.74 9.15 11.55
N HIS A 48 8.71 10.14 10.65
CA HIS A 48 9.76 11.13 10.43
C HIS A 48 9.75 12.28 11.44
N GLN A 49 8.70 12.37 12.28
CA GLN A 49 8.56 13.44 13.28
C GLN A 49 9.02 12.96 14.65
N PRO A 50 9.61 13.84 15.47
CA PRO A 50 10.00 13.48 16.83
C PRO A 50 8.77 13.24 17.71
N ASN A 51 8.83 12.23 18.56
CA ASN A 51 7.80 12.01 19.57
C ASN A 51 7.89 13.09 20.66
N LYS A 52 6.91 13.98 20.72
CA LYS A 52 6.84 15.09 21.69
C LYS A 52 6.47 14.63 23.10
N GLN A 53 5.97 13.41 23.27
CA GLN A 53 5.48 12.89 24.54
C GLN A 53 6.49 11.97 25.26
N ILE A 54 7.68 11.79 24.71
CA ILE A 54 8.70 10.93 25.29
C ILE A 54 9.25 11.56 26.57
N THR A 55 9.31 10.76 27.63
CA THR A 55 9.87 11.17 28.93
C THR A 55 11.38 10.98 28.96
N ASP A 56 12.07 11.66 29.91
CA ASP A 56 13.52 11.50 30.11
C ASP A 56 13.87 10.07 30.53
N ALA A 57 13.02 9.40 31.30
CA ALA A 57 13.20 8.00 31.66
C ALA A 57 13.21 7.09 30.42
N GLN A 58 12.26 7.30 29.49
CA GLN A 58 12.20 6.55 28.24
C GLN A 58 13.39 6.85 27.33
N ARG A 59 13.86 8.11 27.27
CA ARG A 59 15.08 8.47 26.53
C ARG A 59 16.29 7.70 27.07
N LYS A 60 16.42 7.66 28.39
CA LYS A 60 17.47 6.91 29.02
C LYS A 60 17.44 5.42 28.72
N GLU A 61 16.23 4.81 28.69
CA GLU A 61 16.08 3.40 28.29
C GLU A 61 16.57 3.15 26.86
N TRP A 62 16.31 4.06 25.93
CA TRP A 62 16.82 3.98 24.58
C TRP A 62 18.35 4.08 24.52
N ASP A 63 18.91 5.03 25.28
CA ASP A 63 20.34 5.24 25.35
C ASP A 63 21.07 4.03 25.99
N ASP A 64 20.48 3.44 27.04
CA ASP A 64 20.99 2.21 27.69
C ASP A 64 20.97 1.00 26.73
N LEU A 65 20.09 1.00 25.77
CA LEU A 65 20.03 -0.02 24.69
C LEU A 65 20.94 0.32 23.49
N GLY A 66 21.62 1.46 23.51
CA GLY A 66 22.51 1.91 22.45
C GLY A 66 21.82 2.27 21.14
N VAL A 67 20.52 2.64 21.19
CA VAL A 67 19.74 3.06 20.04
C VAL A 67 19.26 4.50 20.26
N PRO A 68 19.51 5.44 19.34
CA PRO A 68 19.10 6.82 19.53
C PRO A 68 17.58 6.94 19.52
N CYS A 69 17.04 7.61 20.53
CA CYS A 69 15.64 7.97 20.60
C CYS A 69 15.33 9.14 19.66
N ALA A 70 15.32 8.88 18.37
CA ALA A 70 15.16 9.85 17.30
C ALA A 70 14.17 9.36 16.25
N PRO A 71 13.52 10.25 15.47
CA PRO A 71 12.65 9.86 14.37
C PRO A 71 13.40 9.05 13.31
N PHE A 72 12.64 8.39 12.43
CA PHE A 72 13.23 7.72 11.28
C PHE A 72 13.78 8.74 10.28
N GLU A 73 14.92 8.41 9.69
CA GLU A 73 15.61 9.22 8.71
C GLU A 73 15.30 8.72 7.27
N ASN A 74 15.44 9.60 6.29
CA ASN A 74 15.26 9.27 4.88
C ASN A 74 13.91 8.59 4.54
N VAL A 75 12.85 8.95 5.26
CA VAL A 75 11.52 8.39 5.06
C VAL A 75 10.93 8.88 3.74
N LYS A 76 10.35 7.95 2.98
CA LYS A 76 9.56 8.22 1.79
C LYS A 76 8.17 7.63 1.95
N TYR A 77 7.16 8.43 1.64
CA TYR A 77 5.76 8.03 1.66
C TYR A 77 5.25 7.85 0.24
N LEU A 78 4.66 6.69 -0.03
CA LEU A 78 4.07 6.37 -1.32
C LEU A 78 2.56 6.26 -1.14
N TYR A 79 1.82 7.19 -1.72
CA TYR A 79 0.36 7.25 -1.62
C TYR A 79 -0.30 6.79 -2.92
N PRO A 80 -1.34 5.93 -2.84
CA PRO A 80 -2.16 5.66 -4.01
C PRO A 80 -2.77 6.97 -4.53
N TYR A 81 -2.69 7.19 -5.83
CA TYR A 81 -3.31 8.35 -6.46
C TYR A 81 -4.83 8.27 -6.36
N ARG A 82 -5.44 9.38 -5.99
CA ARG A 82 -6.89 9.53 -6.01
C ARG A 82 -7.26 10.90 -6.57
N LYS A 83 -8.01 10.92 -7.68
CA LYS A 83 -8.59 12.14 -8.19
C LYS A 83 -9.70 12.60 -7.25
N GLN A 84 -9.56 13.79 -6.65
CA GLN A 84 -10.57 14.42 -5.80
C GLN A 84 -10.90 15.81 -6.29
N LYS A 85 -12.12 16.30 -5.97
CA LYS A 85 -12.56 17.66 -6.32
C LYS A 85 -11.71 18.75 -5.67
N GLU A 86 -11.10 18.49 -4.52
CA GLU A 86 -10.37 19.44 -3.68
C GLU A 86 -8.84 19.39 -3.82
N LYS A 87 -8.31 19.10 -4.99
CA LYS A 87 -6.85 19.05 -5.25
C LYS A 87 -6.04 18.01 -4.44
N ARG A 88 -6.67 17.15 -3.68
CA ARG A 88 -6.00 16.07 -2.94
C ARG A 88 -5.78 14.88 -3.85
N TYR A 89 -4.53 14.60 -4.20
CA TYR A 89 -4.18 13.52 -5.14
C TYR A 89 -3.75 12.23 -4.45
N ALA A 90 -3.79 12.18 -3.12
CA ALA A 90 -3.37 11.02 -2.33
C ALA A 90 -4.56 10.37 -1.62
N ASN A 91 -4.66 9.04 -1.70
CA ASN A 91 -5.62 8.30 -0.90
C ASN A 91 -4.98 7.96 0.45
N THR A 92 -5.24 8.80 1.45
CA THR A 92 -4.66 8.69 2.78
C THR A 92 -5.60 9.27 3.84
N ALA A 93 -5.47 8.79 5.08
CA ALA A 93 -6.14 9.37 6.24
C ALA A 93 -5.45 10.62 6.80
N LEU A 94 -4.23 10.93 6.31
CA LEU A 94 -3.44 12.06 6.79
C LEU A 94 -4.19 13.38 6.57
N PRO A 95 -4.16 14.33 7.53
CA PRO A 95 -4.67 15.69 7.34
C PRO A 95 -4.00 16.38 6.13
N ILE A 96 -4.76 17.24 5.43
CA ILE A 96 -4.28 17.91 4.21
C ILE A 96 -3.02 18.73 4.49
N ALA A 97 -2.96 19.43 5.62
CA ALA A 97 -1.80 20.25 5.98
C ALA A 97 -0.51 19.39 6.11
N ASP A 98 -0.60 18.26 6.78
CA ASP A 98 0.53 17.35 6.97
C ASP A 98 0.94 16.69 5.65
N LEU A 99 -0.04 16.38 4.79
CA LEU A 99 0.20 15.85 3.46
C LEU A 99 0.94 16.86 2.58
N ASP A 100 0.50 18.12 2.58
CA ASP A 100 1.11 19.22 1.83
C ASP A 100 2.55 19.47 2.31
N GLU A 101 2.80 19.38 3.63
CA GLU A 101 4.14 19.47 4.20
C GLU A 101 5.05 18.34 3.69
N GLN A 102 4.57 17.09 3.69
CA GLN A 102 5.34 15.94 3.19
C GLN A 102 5.66 16.07 1.70
N PHE A 103 4.71 16.56 0.88
CA PHE A 103 4.97 16.81 -0.54
C PHE A 103 5.95 17.97 -0.75
N ALA A 104 5.80 19.07 -0.02
CA ALA A 104 6.72 20.21 -0.08
C ALA A 104 8.16 19.81 0.32
N ALA A 105 8.28 18.96 1.33
CA ALA A 105 9.56 18.39 1.78
C ALA A 105 10.11 17.30 0.82
N LYS A 106 9.41 16.97 -0.26
CA LYS A 106 9.75 15.87 -1.19
C LYS A 106 9.87 14.51 -0.50
N GLN A 107 9.16 14.33 0.61
CA GLN A 107 9.08 13.07 1.34
C GLN A 107 7.93 12.19 0.84
N ALA A 108 6.95 12.76 0.14
CA ALA A 108 5.80 12.05 -0.39
C ALA A 108 5.78 12.06 -1.92
N SER A 109 5.25 10.98 -2.49
CA SER A 109 4.93 10.86 -3.91
C SER A 109 3.69 10.00 -4.10
N ASN A 110 3.04 10.15 -5.26
CA ASN A 110 1.90 9.33 -5.63
C ASN A 110 2.34 8.18 -6.54
N PHE A 111 1.62 7.08 -6.46
CA PHE A 111 1.68 6.01 -7.45
C PHE A 111 0.28 5.72 -8.00
N VAL A 112 0.24 5.23 -9.20
CA VAL A 112 -0.99 4.84 -9.90
C VAL A 112 -0.75 3.53 -10.63
N TYR A 113 -1.76 2.67 -10.60
CA TYR A 113 -1.78 1.49 -11.45
C TYR A 113 -2.36 1.88 -12.81
N THR A 114 -1.60 1.62 -13.87
CA THR A 114 -2.05 1.82 -15.26
C THR A 114 -2.28 0.47 -15.90
N PHE A 115 -3.23 0.39 -16.83
CA PHE A 115 -3.50 -0.87 -17.52
C PHE A 115 -2.25 -1.35 -18.28
N GLU A 116 -1.58 -0.45 -18.98
CA GLU A 116 -0.36 -0.74 -19.76
C GLU A 116 0.75 -1.43 -18.94
N HIS A 117 0.96 -0.97 -17.69
CA HIS A 117 2.06 -1.46 -16.86
C HIS A 117 1.67 -2.58 -15.88
N ASP A 118 0.38 -2.77 -15.64
CA ASP A 118 -0.09 -3.65 -14.57
C ASP A 118 -1.09 -4.72 -15.03
N VAL A 119 -1.36 -4.83 -16.34
CA VAL A 119 -2.27 -5.85 -16.88
C VAL A 119 -1.78 -7.28 -16.60
N ASP A 120 -0.49 -7.48 -16.54
CA ASP A 120 0.13 -8.76 -16.19
C ASP A 120 -0.13 -9.22 -14.75
N LYS A 121 -0.69 -8.32 -13.92
CA LYS A 121 -1.03 -8.56 -12.50
C LYS A 121 -2.54 -8.59 -12.27
N VAL A 122 -3.33 -8.67 -13.33
CA VAL A 122 -4.81 -8.66 -13.22
C VAL A 122 -5.35 -9.84 -12.43
N ASP A 123 -4.63 -10.95 -12.37
CA ASP A 123 -4.91 -12.13 -11.54
C ASP A 123 -4.98 -11.78 -10.05
N MET A 124 -4.21 -10.78 -9.59
CA MET A 124 -4.23 -10.33 -8.20
C MET A 124 -5.60 -9.76 -7.77
N LEU A 125 -6.42 -9.27 -8.72
CA LEU A 125 -7.77 -8.80 -8.44
C LEU A 125 -8.70 -9.94 -7.98
N PHE A 126 -8.35 -11.17 -8.30
CA PHE A 126 -9.13 -12.36 -8.00
C PHE A 126 -8.49 -13.28 -6.94
N SER A 127 -7.35 -12.90 -6.38
CA SER A 127 -6.56 -13.73 -5.46
C SER A 127 -7.29 -14.22 -4.20
N ASN A 128 -8.39 -13.55 -3.81
CA ASN A 128 -9.20 -13.91 -2.66
C ASN A 128 -10.59 -14.47 -3.04
N VAL A 129 -10.78 -14.82 -4.30
CA VAL A 129 -12.05 -15.38 -4.79
C VAL A 129 -11.88 -16.88 -4.98
N ASP A 130 -12.75 -17.66 -4.33
CA ASP A 130 -12.82 -19.11 -4.57
C ASP A 130 -13.46 -19.38 -5.93
N ASP A 131 -12.80 -20.16 -6.78
CA ASP A 131 -13.23 -20.44 -8.16
C ASP A 131 -13.32 -21.96 -8.44
N PRO A 132 -14.31 -22.64 -7.84
CA PRO A 132 -14.47 -24.08 -7.98
C PRO A 132 -14.80 -24.52 -9.41
N ASN A 133 -15.25 -23.61 -10.26
CA ASN A 133 -15.68 -23.88 -11.63
C ASN A 133 -14.68 -23.40 -12.70
N TRP A 134 -13.50 -22.94 -12.32
CA TRP A 134 -12.46 -22.43 -13.24
C TRP A 134 -12.92 -21.24 -14.10
N THR A 135 -13.90 -20.48 -13.59
CA THR A 135 -14.48 -19.33 -14.29
C THR A 135 -13.48 -18.18 -14.37
N ILE A 136 -12.78 -17.91 -13.27
CA ILE A 136 -11.77 -16.85 -13.20
C ILE A 136 -10.59 -17.19 -14.10
N GLU A 137 -10.10 -18.43 -14.07
CA GLU A 137 -9.04 -18.86 -14.98
C GLU A 137 -9.43 -18.70 -16.43
N SER A 138 -10.67 -19.05 -16.80
CA SER A 138 -11.19 -18.85 -18.16
C SER A 138 -11.23 -17.35 -18.54
N ILE A 139 -11.60 -16.47 -17.60
CA ILE A 139 -11.61 -15.03 -17.81
C ILE A 139 -10.18 -14.50 -17.99
N LEU A 140 -9.23 -14.92 -17.15
CA LEU A 140 -7.82 -14.53 -17.24
C LEU A 140 -7.19 -14.96 -18.56
N ASN A 141 -7.41 -16.21 -18.97
CA ASN A 141 -6.97 -16.71 -20.28
C ASN A 141 -7.56 -15.88 -21.44
N TYR A 142 -8.84 -15.48 -21.33
CA TYR A 142 -9.45 -14.64 -22.35
C TYR A 142 -8.84 -13.23 -22.39
N ILE A 143 -8.52 -12.64 -21.23
CA ILE A 143 -7.81 -11.36 -21.14
C ILE A 143 -6.43 -11.47 -21.80
N ASP A 144 -5.72 -12.55 -21.56
CA ASP A 144 -4.37 -12.75 -22.08
C ASP A 144 -4.33 -12.96 -23.60
N TYR A 145 -5.32 -13.60 -24.17
CA TYR A 145 -5.33 -13.97 -25.58
C TYR A 145 -6.35 -13.19 -26.42
N GLY A 146 -7.35 -12.55 -25.80
CA GLY A 146 -8.40 -11.82 -26.48
C GLY A 146 -7.88 -10.57 -27.19
N PRO A 147 -8.12 -10.41 -28.51
CA PRO A 147 -7.65 -9.26 -29.27
C PRO A 147 -8.22 -7.93 -28.74
N GLU A 148 -9.40 -7.95 -28.14
CA GLU A 148 -10.05 -6.79 -27.54
C GLU A 148 -9.34 -6.24 -26.30
N PHE A 149 -8.45 -7.01 -25.67
CA PHE A 149 -7.66 -6.58 -24.52
C PHE A 149 -6.22 -6.18 -24.88
N LYS A 150 -5.92 -6.08 -26.16
CA LYS A 150 -4.62 -5.62 -26.65
C LYS A 150 -4.65 -4.13 -27.00
N GLY A 151 -3.48 -3.50 -26.92
CA GLY A 151 -3.25 -2.08 -27.24
C GLY A 151 -3.42 -1.16 -26.03
N ASP A 152 -3.42 0.14 -26.29
CA ASP A 152 -3.51 1.19 -25.26
C ASP A 152 -4.92 1.25 -24.67
N LEU A 153 -5.12 0.59 -23.56
CA LEU A 153 -6.38 0.58 -22.82
C LEU A 153 -6.24 1.30 -21.49
N SER A 154 -7.29 1.99 -21.10
CA SER A 154 -7.48 2.40 -19.73
C SER A 154 -8.16 1.28 -18.92
N TRP A 155 -8.09 1.34 -17.59
CA TRP A 155 -8.87 0.46 -16.71
C TRP A 155 -10.39 0.61 -16.93
N ALA A 156 -10.85 1.77 -17.39
CA ALA A 156 -12.25 1.99 -17.74
C ALA A 156 -12.64 1.20 -19.00
N ASP A 157 -11.82 1.26 -20.05
CA ASP A 157 -12.03 0.50 -21.28
C ASP A 157 -11.99 -0.99 -21.02
N PHE A 158 -11.03 -1.46 -20.23
CA PHE A 158 -10.93 -2.85 -19.78
C PHE A 158 -12.22 -3.32 -19.09
N LYS A 159 -12.71 -2.54 -18.12
CA LYS A 159 -13.94 -2.85 -17.39
C LYS A 159 -15.15 -2.93 -18.30
N ASP A 160 -15.28 -2.03 -19.27
CA ASP A 160 -16.42 -2.00 -20.18
C ASP A 160 -16.35 -3.18 -21.17
N ARG A 161 -15.19 -3.52 -21.70
CA ARG A 161 -14.99 -4.71 -22.55
C ARG A 161 -15.27 -6.01 -21.79
N LEU A 162 -14.84 -6.10 -20.54
CA LEU A 162 -15.14 -7.27 -19.70
C LEU A 162 -16.64 -7.42 -19.43
N LYS A 163 -17.35 -6.32 -19.19
CA LYS A 163 -18.82 -6.34 -19.05
C LYS A 163 -19.53 -6.81 -20.31
N ASP A 164 -19.09 -6.33 -21.46
CA ASP A 164 -19.64 -6.72 -22.76
C ASP A 164 -19.44 -8.21 -23.02
N PHE A 165 -18.25 -8.73 -22.69
CA PHE A 165 -17.97 -10.16 -22.78
C PHE A 165 -18.90 -11.00 -21.89
N CYS A 166 -19.05 -10.63 -20.62
CA CYS A 166 -19.91 -11.32 -19.68
C CYS A 166 -21.40 -11.26 -20.07
N SER A 167 -21.84 -10.16 -20.70
CA SER A 167 -23.24 -10.01 -21.16
C SER A 167 -23.54 -10.88 -22.36
N LYS A 168 -22.61 -11.00 -23.31
CA LYS A 168 -22.74 -11.87 -24.49
C LYS A 168 -22.83 -13.36 -24.13
N GLY A 169 -22.10 -13.76 -23.08
CA GLY A 169 -22.16 -15.13 -22.54
C GLY A 169 -23.52 -15.48 -21.93
N ARG A 170 -24.19 -14.52 -21.26
CA ARG A 170 -25.54 -14.74 -20.70
C ARG A 170 -26.63 -14.91 -21.73
N ASN A 171 -26.55 -14.19 -22.84
CA ASN A 171 -27.58 -14.27 -23.91
C ASN A 171 -27.55 -15.61 -24.66
N LYS A 172 -26.40 -16.25 -24.80
CA LYS A 172 -26.30 -17.58 -25.44
C LYS A 172 -26.92 -18.71 -24.61
N ASN A 173 -26.97 -18.57 -23.27
CA ASN A 173 -27.58 -19.58 -22.40
C ASN A 173 -29.10 -19.44 -22.27
N ASN A 174 -29.73 -18.39 -22.79
CA ASN A 174 -31.17 -18.18 -22.76
C ASN A 174 -31.87 -18.55 -24.09
N GLU A 175 -31.12 -18.98 -25.10
CA GLU A 175 -31.62 -19.39 -26.40
C GLU A 175 -31.52 -20.91 -26.65
N SER A 176 -31.23 -21.70 -25.61
CA SER A 176 -31.15 -23.18 -25.69
C SER A 176 -32.20 -23.87 -24.79
#